data_efe2369c54531757950bd0934998cc50
#
_entry.id   efe2369c54531757950bd0934998cc50
#
_cell.length_a   1.000
_cell.length_b   1.000
_cell.length_c   1.000
_cell.angle_alpha   90.00
_cell.angle_beta   90.00
_cell.angle_gamma   90.00
#
_symmetry.space_group_name_H-M   'P 1'
#
loop_
_entity.id
_entity.type
_entity.pdbx_description
1 polymer ?
#
loop_
_entity_poly.entity_id
_entity_poly.type
_entity_poly.pdbx_seq_one_letter_code
_entity_poly.pdbx_strand_id
1 'polypeptide(L)'
;RLPVSMARRERLIEEQIAEIEDGIAELEASGAERYTIKQLERMKKSLTVRLEKLHTTARKDSVVTFEQLGVDRLFVDEAHSYKNLFLYTKMRNVAGLSTSDAQKSSDMLLKCRYINEITGGKGVVFATGTPVSNSMTELYTMQRYLQYDRLQELNMTHFDCCGISR
;
A
#
# COMPACT_ATOMS: atom_id res chain seq x y z
N ARG A 1 -17.89 -0.50 8.70
CA ARG A 1 -16.76 -0.38 7.78
C ARG A 1 -17.13 -1.08 6.48
N LEU A 2 -17.35 -0.32 5.41
CA LEU A 2 -17.67 -0.88 4.09
C LEU A 2 -16.41 -1.47 3.46
N PRO A 3 -16.43 -2.74 3.09
CA PRO A 3 -15.29 -3.36 2.42
C PRO A 3 -15.20 -2.92 0.96
N VAL A 4 -14.00 -2.94 0.42
CA VAL A 4 -13.76 -2.89 -1.02
C VAL A 4 -13.96 -4.29 -1.60
N SER A 5 -14.28 -4.37 -2.89
CA SER A 5 -14.49 -5.65 -3.58
C SER A 5 -13.31 -6.62 -3.39
N MET A 6 -13.64 -7.89 -3.44
CA MET A 6 -12.67 -8.94 -3.21
C MET A 6 -11.56 -8.94 -4.26
N ALA A 7 -11.94 -8.77 -5.53
CA ALA A 7 -10.98 -8.71 -6.62
C ALA A 7 -9.92 -7.62 -6.44
N ARG A 8 -10.31 -6.43 -5.92
CA ARG A 8 -9.36 -5.35 -5.65
C ARG A 8 -8.42 -5.66 -4.48
N ARG A 9 -8.92 -6.37 -3.46
CA ARG A 9 -8.09 -6.79 -2.32
C ARG A 9 -7.08 -7.85 -2.73
N GLU A 10 -7.51 -8.82 -3.51
CA GLU A 10 -6.69 -9.87 -4.08
C GLU A 10 -5.56 -9.26 -4.90
N ARG A 11 -5.90 -8.43 -5.87
CA ARG A 11 -4.92 -7.74 -6.71
C ARG A 11 -3.89 -6.94 -5.92
N LEU A 12 -4.30 -6.22 -4.86
CA LEU A 12 -3.34 -5.48 -4.03
C LEU A 12 -2.36 -6.41 -3.33
N ILE A 13 -2.83 -7.55 -2.80
CA ILE A 13 -1.96 -8.51 -2.12
C ILE A 13 -1.00 -9.16 -3.12
N GLU A 14 -1.48 -9.48 -4.32
CA GLU A 14 -0.65 -10.03 -5.40
C GLU A 14 0.42 -9.02 -5.85
N GLU A 15 0.06 -7.75 -6.02
CA GLU A 15 1.02 -6.67 -6.31
C GLU A 15 2.11 -6.57 -5.23
N GLN A 16 1.73 -6.63 -3.94
CA GLN A 16 2.67 -6.60 -2.83
C GLN A 16 3.59 -7.84 -2.78
N ILE A 17 3.07 -9.02 -3.11
CA ILE A 17 3.86 -10.24 -3.20
C ILE A 17 4.88 -10.12 -4.33
N ALA A 18 4.46 -9.67 -5.51
CA ALA A 18 5.34 -9.49 -6.66
C ALA A 18 6.47 -8.47 -6.37
N GLU A 19 6.13 -7.33 -5.74
CA GLU A 19 7.14 -6.34 -5.30
C GLU A 19 8.20 -6.96 -4.36
N ILE A 20 7.79 -7.84 -3.45
CA ILE A 20 8.73 -8.52 -2.53
C ILE A 20 9.56 -9.57 -3.28
N GLU A 21 8.98 -10.31 -4.21
CA GLU A 21 9.68 -11.32 -5.03
C GLU A 21 10.78 -10.68 -5.87
N ASP A 22 10.46 -9.58 -6.56
CA ASP A 22 11.43 -8.80 -7.33
C ASP A 22 12.56 -8.29 -6.43
N GLY A 23 12.23 -7.81 -5.26
CA GLY A 23 13.21 -7.35 -4.28
C GLY A 23 14.11 -8.46 -3.74
N ILE A 24 13.60 -9.66 -3.51
CA ILE A 24 14.39 -10.83 -3.11
C ILE A 24 15.38 -11.19 -4.23
N ALA A 25 14.89 -11.27 -5.48
CA ALA A 25 15.73 -11.61 -6.63
C ALA A 25 16.90 -10.61 -6.83
N GLU A 26 16.64 -9.31 -6.68
CA GLU A 26 17.67 -8.29 -6.76
C GLU A 26 18.69 -8.37 -5.62
N LEU A 27 18.25 -8.65 -4.39
CA LEU A 27 19.13 -8.81 -3.23
C LEU A 27 20.00 -10.07 -3.34
N GLU A 28 19.47 -11.16 -3.87
CA GLU A 28 20.22 -12.37 -4.16
C GLU A 28 21.29 -12.12 -5.24
N ALA A 29 20.94 -11.43 -6.32
CA ALA A 29 21.87 -11.07 -7.38
C ALA A 29 22.99 -10.14 -6.91
N SER A 30 22.72 -9.25 -5.94
CA SER A 30 23.69 -8.32 -5.36
C SER A 30 24.57 -8.91 -4.25
N GLY A 31 24.32 -10.17 -3.84
CA GLY A 31 25.05 -10.79 -2.74
C GLY A 31 24.72 -10.22 -1.36
N ALA A 32 23.52 -9.67 -1.18
CA ALA A 32 23.11 -9.06 0.06
C ALA A 32 23.02 -10.06 1.24
N GLU A 33 23.02 -9.53 2.45
CA GLU A 33 23.00 -10.36 3.66
C GLU A 33 21.74 -11.25 3.75
N ARG A 34 21.93 -12.52 4.01
CA ARG A 34 20.89 -13.54 4.18
C ARG A 34 19.79 -13.17 5.18
N TYR A 35 20.10 -12.30 6.15
CA TYR A 35 19.11 -11.84 7.14
C TYR A 35 17.99 -11.00 6.50
N THR A 36 18.34 -10.09 5.60
CA THR A 36 17.38 -9.23 4.90
C THR A 36 16.46 -10.06 4.00
N ILE A 37 17.02 -11.02 3.26
CA ILE A 37 16.27 -11.95 2.42
C ILE A 37 15.26 -12.75 3.26
N LYS A 38 15.69 -13.34 4.40
CA LYS A 38 14.78 -14.05 5.31
C LYS A 38 13.65 -13.20 5.87
N GLN A 39 13.88 -11.91 6.08
CA GLN A 39 12.83 -10.99 6.52
C GLN A 39 11.78 -10.81 5.42
N LEU A 40 12.19 -10.61 4.17
CA LEU A 40 11.29 -10.48 3.02
C LEU A 40 10.51 -11.78 2.77
N GLU A 41 11.15 -12.94 2.87
CA GLU A 41 10.48 -14.24 2.77
C GLU A 41 9.36 -14.41 3.81
N ARG A 42 9.60 -13.97 5.05
CA ARG A 42 8.57 -13.98 6.11
C ARG A 42 7.39 -13.06 5.76
N MET A 43 7.67 -11.88 5.22
CA MET A 43 6.65 -10.93 4.79
C MET A 43 5.83 -11.52 3.63
N LYS A 44 6.49 -12.08 2.61
CA LYS A 44 5.83 -12.80 1.52
C LYS A 44 4.90 -13.90 2.04
N LYS A 45 5.40 -14.77 2.91
CA LYS A 45 4.60 -15.84 3.52
C LYS A 45 3.37 -15.30 4.27
N SER A 46 3.51 -14.20 4.99
CA SER A 46 2.38 -13.56 5.69
C SER A 46 1.30 -13.07 4.71
N LEU A 47 1.72 -12.46 3.58
CA LEU A 47 0.79 -12.00 2.54
C LEU A 47 0.11 -13.18 1.83
N THR A 48 0.84 -14.26 1.53
CA THR A 48 0.27 -15.48 0.93
C THR A 48 -0.82 -16.08 1.82
N VAL A 49 -0.56 -16.23 3.12
CA VAL A 49 -1.57 -16.71 4.08
C VAL A 49 -2.79 -15.77 4.13
N ARG A 50 -2.57 -14.46 4.00
CA ARG A 50 -3.67 -13.48 3.96
C ARG A 50 -4.50 -13.63 2.68
N LEU A 51 -3.88 -13.89 1.54
CA LEU A 51 -4.54 -14.16 0.27
C LEU A 51 -5.42 -15.42 0.36
N GLU A 52 -4.89 -16.51 0.89
CA GLU A 52 -5.62 -17.75 1.10
C GLU A 52 -6.85 -17.57 2.02
N LYS A 53 -6.68 -16.81 3.12
CA LYS A 53 -7.79 -16.46 4.00
C LYS A 53 -8.85 -15.62 3.30
N LEU A 54 -8.45 -14.71 2.42
CA LEU A 54 -9.38 -13.91 1.63
C LEU A 54 -10.27 -14.81 0.77
N HIS A 55 -9.69 -15.78 0.07
CA HIS A 55 -10.43 -16.74 -0.77
C HIS A 55 -11.38 -17.63 0.03
N THR A 56 -10.99 -18.05 1.24
CA THR A 56 -11.86 -18.89 2.09
C THR A 56 -13.02 -18.11 2.69
N THR A 57 -12.85 -16.83 2.99
CA THR A 57 -13.87 -15.98 3.59
C THR A 57 -14.91 -15.51 2.55
N ALA A 58 -14.51 -15.36 1.30
CA ALA A 58 -15.37 -14.88 0.21
C ALA A 58 -16.60 -15.69 -0.07
N ARG A 59 -16.63 -16.95 0.33
CA ARG A 59 -17.77 -17.86 0.12
C ARG A 59 -18.96 -17.58 1.03
N LYS A 60 -18.85 -16.66 2.00
CA LYS A 60 -19.82 -16.52 3.08
C LYS A 60 -20.67 -15.25 3.09
N ASP A 61 -20.26 -14.15 2.43
CA ASP A 61 -20.92 -12.86 2.62
C ASP A 61 -21.23 -12.13 1.31
N SER A 62 -22.53 -11.96 1.04
CA SER A 62 -23.06 -10.96 0.11
C SER A 62 -23.10 -9.60 0.83
N VAL A 63 -21.95 -8.96 1.03
CA VAL A 63 -21.86 -7.65 1.66
C VAL A 63 -21.77 -6.57 0.60
N VAL A 64 -22.53 -5.48 0.76
CA VAL A 64 -22.41 -4.29 -0.09
C VAL A 64 -20.96 -3.78 -0.06
N THR A 65 -20.39 -3.60 -1.21
CA THR A 65 -19.03 -3.08 -1.35
C THR A 65 -18.99 -1.56 -1.49
N PHE A 66 -17.82 -0.96 -1.27
CA PHE A 66 -17.63 0.49 -1.40
C PHE A 66 -17.94 0.98 -2.81
N GLU A 67 -17.60 0.20 -3.83
CA GLU A 67 -17.86 0.49 -5.23
C GLU A 67 -19.36 0.59 -5.56
N GLN A 68 -20.17 -0.21 -4.88
CA GLN A 68 -21.63 -0.24 -5.08
C GLN A 68 -22.36 0.98 -4.49
N LEU A 69 -21.66 1.81 -3.70
CA LEU A 69 -22.25 3.04 -3.17
C LEU A 69 -22.41 4.16 -4.23
N GLY A 70 -21.70 4.05 -5.35
CA GLY A 70 -21.73 5.08 -6.40
C GLY A 70 -21.11 6.42 -6.01
N VAL A 71 -20.24 6.45 -4.98
CA VAL A 71 -19.54 7.67 -4.57
C VAL A 71 -18.39 7.98 -5.51
N ASP A 72 -18.21 9.25 -5.85
CA ASP A 72 -17.17 9.76 -6.73
C ASP A 72 -16.21 10.75 -6.06
N ARG A 73 -16.43 11.03 -4.77
CA ARG A 73 -15.59 11.91 -3.96
C ARG A 73 -15.35 11.30 -2.58
N LEU A 74 -14.10 11.41 -2.13
CA LEU A 74 -13.66 10.92 -0.84
C LEU A 74 -12.90 12.02 -0.09
N PHE A 75 -13.50 12.52 0.98
CA PHE A 75 -12.86 13.46 1.90
C PHE A 75 -12.43 12.70 3.15
N VAL A 76 -11.15 12.77 3.46
CA VAL A 76 -10.57 12.06 4.61
C VAL A 76 -10.02 13.11 5.57
N ASP A 77 -10.70 13.27 6.68
CA ASP A 77 -10.21 14.08 7.80
C ASP A 77 -9.23 13.26 8.64
N GLU A 78 -8.30 13.95 9.29
CA GLU A 78 -7.21 13.36 10.08
C GLU A 78 -6.43 12.27 9.29
N ALA A 79 -6.09 12.58 8.04
CA ALA A 79 -5.44 11.66 7.11
C ALA A 79 -4.11 11.10 7.64
N HIS A 80 -3.45 11.78 8.58
CA HIS A 80 -2.25 11.28 9.25
C HIS A 80 -2.48 9.91 9.95
N SER A 81 -3.73 9.56 10.28
CA SER A 81 -4.08 8.25 10.82
C SER A 81 -3.78 7.07 9.88
N TYR A 82 -3.52 7.33 8.60
CA TYR A 82 -3.27 6.33 7.56
C TYR A 82 -1.81 6.25 7.11
N LYS A 83 -0.89 6.90 7.84
CA LYS A 83 0.55 6.89 7.53
C LYS A 83 1.19 5.49 7.59
N ASN A 84 0.64 4.57 8.37
CA ASN A 84 1.13 3.20 8.51
C ASN A 84 0.67 2.31 7.33
N LEU A 85 0.93 2.77 6.11
CA LEU A 85 0.77 1.96 4.91
C LEU A 85 1.99 1.05 4.75
N PHE A 86 1.76 -0.21 4.41
CA PHE A 86 2.85 -1.10 4.03
C PHE A 86 3.57 -0.56 2.80
N LEU A 87 4.87 -0.39 2.92
CA LEU A 87 5.76 0.00 1.83
C LEU A 87 6.95 -0.98 1.82
N TYR A 88 7.18 -1.57 0.66
CA TYR A 88 8.38 -2.34 0.44
C TYR A 88 9.60 -1.40 0.34
N THR A 89 10.69 -1.77 0.99
CA THR A 89 12.00 -1.13 0.86
C THR A 89 13.11 -2.14 1.11
N LYS A 90 14.21 -2.01 0.38
CA LYS A 90 15.47 -2.73 0.60
C LYS A 90 16.30 -2.10 1.73
N MET A 91 15.98 -0.86 2.10
CA MET A 91 16.69 -0.13 3.14
C MET A 91 16.29 -0.64 4.53
N ARG A 92 17.27 -0.65 5.43
CA ARG A 92 17.06 -1.04 6.83
C ARG A 92 16.70 0.17 7.68
N ASN A 93 15.76 -0.03 8.61
CA ASN A 93 15.43 0.96 9.66
C ASN A 93 15.09 2.35 9.12
N VAL A 94 14.32 2.42 8.04
CA VAL A 94 13.87 3.72 7.52
C VAL A 94 12.83 4.30 8.48
N ALA A 95 13.15 5.45 9.06
CA ALA A 95 12.24 6.13 9.97
C ALA A 95 10.92 6.49 9.25
N GLY A 96 9.80 6.17 9.87
CA GLY A 96 8.46 6.46 9.33
C GLY A 96 7.91 5.44 8.33
N LEU A 97 8.68 4.39 7.98
CA LEU A 97 8.15 3.26 7.21
C LEU A 97 7.61 2.18 8.14
N SER A 98 6.36 1.79 7.90
CA SER A 98 5.77 0.66 8.59
C SER A 98 6.06 -0.63 7.83
N THR A 99 6.73 -1.57 8.48
CA THR A 99 6.90 -2.94 7.98
C THR A 99 5.68 -3.83 8.28
N SER A 100 4.73 -3.32 9.06
CA SER A 100 3.46 -4.01 9.34
C SER A 100 2.34 -3.40 8.50
N ASP A 101 1.59 -4.26 7.81
CA ASP A 101 0.40 -3.84 7.07
C ASP A 101 -0.74 -3.54 8.06
N ALA A 102 -1.01 -2.26 8.28
CA ALA A 102 -2.22 -1.85 8.98
C ALA A 102 -3.42 -2.01 8.04
N GLN A 103 -4.27 -3.01 8.30
CA GLN A 103 -5.46 -3.30 7.50
C GLN A 103 -6.31 -2.03 7.21
N LYS A 104 -6.30 -1.06 8.14
CA LYS A 104 -6.95 0.24 7.97
C LYS A 104 -6.36 1.04 6.81
N SER A 105 -5.04 1.07 6.70
CA SER A 105 -4.31 1.82 5.66
C SER A 105 -4.46 1.16 4.30
N SER A 106 -4.34 -0.17 4.20
CA SER A 106 -4.56 -0.91 2.95
C SER A 106 -6.00 -0.77 2.43
N ASP A 107 -7.00 -0.80 3.32
CA ASP A 107 -8.41 -0.58 2.95
C ASP A 107 -8.64 0.86 2.42
N MET A 108 -8.02 1.86 3.05
CA MET A 108 -8.06 3.25 2.57
C MET A 108 -7.37 3.39 1.21
N LEU A 109 -6.21 2.75 1.01
CA LEU A 109 -5.50 2.78 -0.27
C LEU A 109 -6.38 2.26 -1.41
N LEU A 110 -7.07 1.13 -1.21
CA LEU A 110 -7.96 0.57 -2.21
C LEU A 110 -9.11 1.51 -2.56
N LYS A 111 -9.69 2.20 -1.57
CA LYS A 111 -10.73 3.22 -1.79
C LYS A 111 -10.22 4.42 -2.56
N CYS A 112 -9.04 4.93 -2.20
CA CYS A 112 -8.40 6.02 -2.93
C CYS A 112 -8.09 5.64 -4.38
N ARG A 113 -7.53 4.45 -4.62
CA ARG A 113 -7.26 3.96 -5.98
C ARG A 113 -8.54 3.85 -6.80
N TYR A 114 -9.63 3.29 -6.22
CA TYR A 114 -10.92 3.21 -6.90
C TYR A 114 -11.47 4.59 -7.29
N ILE A 115 -11.49 5.54 -6.33
CA ILE A 115 -11.97 6.90 -6.60
C ILE A 115 -11.10 7.61 -7.64
N ASN A 116 -9.77 7.49 -7.56
CA ASN A 116 -8.86 8.09 -8.54
C ASN A 116 -9.08 7.50 -9.95
N GLU A 117 -9.29 6.18 -10.05
CA GLU A 117 -9.59 5.50 -11.31
C GLU A 117 -10.85 6.07 -11.99
N ILE A 118 -11.96 6.21 -11.27
CA ILE A 118 -13.23 6.69 -11.83
C ILE A 118 -13.30 8.20 -12.05
N THR A 119 -12.40 8.97 -11.41
CA THR A 119 -12.41 10.45 -11.46
C THR A 119 -11.20 11.05 -12.19
N GLY A 120 -10.31 10.23 -12.74
CA GLY A 120 -9.06 10.69 -13.35
C GLY A 120 -8.13 11.39 -12.34
N GLY A 121 -8.02 10.87 -11.13
CA GLY A 121 -7.13 11.39 -10.09
C GLY A 121 -7.61 12.63 -9.34
N LYS A 122 -8.89 13.00 -9.45
CA LYS A 122 -9.44 14.26 -8.90
C LYS A 122 -10.50 14.07 -7.80
N GLY A 123 -10.68 12.83 -7.32
CA GLY A 123 -11.77 12.49 -6.42
C GLY A 123 -11.40 12.37 -4.95
N VAL A 124 -10.12 12.44 -4.57
CA VAL A 124 -9.67 12.23 -3.19
C VAL A 124 -9.08 13.50 -2.60
N VAL A 125 -9.53 13.87 -1.41
CA VAL A 125 -9.02 15.01 -0.64
C VAL A 125 -8.64 14.55 0.75
N PHE A 126 -7.38 14.77 1.13
CA PHE A 126 -6.88 14.53 2.48
C PHE A 126 -6.77 15.85 3.25
N ALA A 127 -7.34 15.90 4.45
CA ALA A 127 -7.21 16.98 5.40
C ALA A 127 -6.43 16.50 6.63
N THR A 128 -5.41 17.25 7.03
CA THR A 128 -4.63 16.98 8.24
C THR A 128 -3.80 18.18 8.64
N GLY A 129 -3.68 18.43 9.95
CA GLY A 129 -2.77 19.42 10.51
C GLY A 129 -1.31 18.96 10.56
N THR A 130 -1.04 17.64 10.39
CA THR A 130 0.29 17.04 10.50
C THR A 130 0.58 16.11 9.31
N PRO A 131 0.72 16.63 8.08
CA PRO A 131 0.99 15.81 6.90
C PRO A 131 2.33 15.07 7.02
N VAL A 132 3.30 15.69 7.64
CA VAL A 132 4.61 15.12 7.99
C VAL A 132 4.90 15.41 9.46
N SER A 133 5.14 14.38 10.26
CA SER A 133 5.47 14.52 11.69
C SER A 133 6.87 14.01 12.05
N ASN A 134 7.28 12.89 11.49
CA ASN A 134 8.55 12.24 11.89
C ASN A 134 9.56 12.12 10.74
N SER A 135 9.10 11.97 9.51
CA SER A 135 9.98 11.70 8.38
C SER A 135 9.34 12.10 7.05
N MET A 136 10.18 12.48 6.09
CA MET A 136 9.76 12.72 4.70
C MET A 136 9.16 11.48 4.02
N THR A 137 9.43 10.29 4.55
CA THR A 137 8.79 9.04 4.09
C THR A 137 7.27 9.06 4.27
N GLU A 138 6.77 9.80 5.25
CA GLU A 138 5.33 9.98 5.44
C GLU A 138 4.69 10.75 4.28
N LEU A 139 5.42 11.71 3.69
CA LEU A 139 4.97 12.43 2.49
C LEU A 139 4.84 11.48 1.29
N TYR A 140 5.83 10.60 1.09
CA TYR A 140 5.74 9.57 0.07
C TYR A 140 4.52 8.65 0.26
N THR A 141 4.23 8.27 1.50
CA THR A 141 3.04 7.49 1.84
C THR A 141 1.75 8.24 1.43
N MET A 142 1.68 9.55 1.67
CA MET A 142 0.54 10.36 1.22
C MET A 142 0.44 10.42 -0.31
N GLN A 143 1.55 10.51 -1.02
CA GLN A 143 1.58 10.47 -2.49
C GLN A 143 1.08 9.12 -3.03
N ARG A 144 1.35 8.00 -2.36
CA ARG A 144 0.81 6.68 -2.70
C ARG A 144 -0.72 6.65 -2.71
N TYR A 145 -1.37 7.42 -1.85
CA TYR A 145 -2.83 7.55 -1.83
C TYR A 145 -3.36 8.49 -2.91
N LEU A 146 -2.69 9.61 -3.13
CA LEU A 146 -3.23 10.74 -3.90
C LEU A 146 -2.76 10.77 -5.36
N GLN A 147 -1.56 10.26 -5.64
CA GLN A 147 -0.87 10.43 -6.92
C GLN A 147 -0.19 9.14 -7.40
N TYR A 148 -0.82 7.99 -7.17
CA TYR A 148 -0.21 6.69 -7.50
C TYR A 148 0.12 6.58 -8.99
N ASP A 149 -0.79 7.00 -9.87
CA ASP A 149 -0.59 6.96 -11.33
C ASP A 149 0.63 7.80 -11.74
N ARG A 150 0.80 8.97 -11.09
CA ARG A 150 1.97 9.81 -11.32
C ARG A 150 3.28 9.16 -10.86
N LEU A 151 3.25 8.45 -9.74
CA LEU A 151 4.40 7.67 -9.28
C LEU A 151 4.75 6.54 -10.26
N GLN A 152 3.74 5.91 -10.87
CA GLN A 152 3.95 4.88 -11.91
C GLN A 152 4.58 5.48 -13.18
N GLU A 153 4.07 6.60 -13.68
CA GLU A 153 4.63 7.30 -14.84
C GLU A 153 6.11 7.68 -14.65
N LEU A 154 6.49 8.04 -13.43
CA LEU A 154 7.86 8.43 -13.07
C LEU A 154 8.75 7.24 -12.68
N ASN A 155 8.23 6.00 -12.71
CA ASN A 155 8.91 4.80 -12.18
C ASN A 155 9.34 4.93 -10.72
N MET A 156 8.54 5.62 -9.90
CA MET A 156 8.79 5.91 -8.49
C MET A 156 7.81 5.18 -7.56
N THR A 157 7.29 4.03 -7.99
CA THR A 157 6.36 3.22 -7.19
C THR A 157 7.02 2.53 -6.01
N HIS A 158 8.33 2.30 -6.09
CA HIS A 158 9.12 1.78 -4.98
C HIS A 158 9.77 2.93 -4.21
N PHE A 159 9.73 2.85 -2.89
CA PHE A 159 10.30 3.87 -2.02
C PHE A 159 11.79 4.12 -2.32
N ASP A 160 12.53 3.07 -2.62
CA ASP A 160 13.97 3.13 -2.90
C ASP A 160 14.32 3.95 -4.15
N CYS A 161 13.36 4.17 -5.06
CA CYS A 161 13.55 4.98 -6.27
C CYS A 161 13.37 6.49 -6.02
N CYS A 162 12.82 6.89 -4.87
CA CYS A 162 12.46 8.28 -4.61
C CYS A 162 13.63 9.18 -4.21
N GLY A 163 14.87 8.66 -4.17
CA GLY A 163 16.06 9.46 -3.88
C GLY A 163 16.08 10.14 -2.50
N ILE A 164 15.17 9.75 -1.60
CA ILE A 164 15.12 10.20 -0.20
C ILE A 164 16.17 9.40 0.59
N SER A 165 17.37 9.35 0.09
CA SER A 165 18.50 8.81 0.82
C SER A 165 19.27 9.98 1.48
N ARG A 166 19.11 10.03 2.83
CA ARG A 166 19.86 10.83 3.82
C ARG A 166 19.59 12.32 3.87
#